data_803b2f5f36089631a80b29f5ff29cf17
#
_entry.id   803b2f5f36089631a80b29f5ff29cf17
#
_cell.length_a   1.000
_cell.length_b   1.000
_cell.length_c   1.000
_cell.angle_alpha   90.00
_cell.angle_beta   90.00
_cell.angle_gamma   90.00
#
_symmetry.space_group_name_H-M   'P 1'
#
loop_
_entity.id
_entity.type
_entity.pdbx_description
1 polymer ?
#
loop_
_entity_poly.entity_id
_entity_poly.type
_entity_poly.pdbx_seq_one_letter_code
_entity_poly.pdbx_strand_id
1 'polypeptide(L)'
;MKEELIYGRQPVREALKSEKRKVKRLFVMEGAQGKIIEDIKQLSQKRKIPWEIKDKTFLEELVGKNVNHQGVVLLAQPRASLTWQEILKKNKTSPEATVVFVDRVEDPANLGTIARTAAFFGVEGILISKARSAPLNSPVVRASAGGIESIDIAQINNFTQVIKEFQKAGFWIVALEADGDKDIWDADLRGMPLGLVVGGEHEGIRRVVRSSCDMVLRIPSRGVINSLNVAVALGIGIYEVMRQRSTN
;
A
#
# COMPACT_ATOMS: atom_id res chain seq x y z
N MET A 1 -22.18 8.67 9.31
CA MET A 1 -20.80 8.56 8.78
C MET A 1 -20.49 7.09 8.65
N LYS A 2 -19.88 6.67 7.53
CA LYS A 2 -19.54 5.27 7.29
C LYS A 2 -18.48 4.82 8.31
N GLU A 3 -18.65 3.64 8.90
CA GLU A 3 -17.72 3.04 9.85
C GLU A 3 -17.06 1.82 9.22
N GLU A 4 -15.87 1.50 9.67
CA GLU A 4 -15.08 0.39 9.21
C GLU A 4 -14.51 -0.37 10.40
N LEU A 5 -14.48 -1.70 10.30
CA LEU A 5 -13.89 -2.58 11.28
C LEU A 5 -12.49 -3.01 10.83
N ILE A 6 -11.49 -2.74 11.65
CA ILE A 6 -10.13 -3.21 11.47
C ILE A 6 -9.89 -4.32 12.49
N TYR A 7 -9.37 -5.45 12.05
CA TYR A 7 -9.16 -6.60 12.93
C TYR A 7 -7.82 -7.28 12.66
N GLY A 8 -7.36 -8.02 13.67
CA GLY A 8 -6.03 -8.62 13.72
C GLY A 8 -5.02 -7.71 14.43
N ARG A 9 -4.08 -8.34 15.12
CA ARG A 9 -3.18 -7.65 16.06
C ARG A 9 -2.31 -6.58 15.38
N GLN A 10 -1.66 -6.91 14.27
CA GLN A 10 -0.82 -5.94 13.57
C GLN A 10 -1.63 -4.82 12.89
N PRO A 11 -2.68 -5.10 12.11
CA PRO A 11 -3.54 -4.06 11.55
C PRO A 11 -4.07 -3.07 12.59
N VAL A 12 -4.58 -3.57 13.71
CA VAL A 12 -5.09 -2.72 14.81
C VAL A 12 -3.99 -1.87 15.44
N ARG A 13 -2.82 -2.47 15.70
CA ARG A 13 -1.67 -1.76 16.24
C ARG A 13 -1.21 -0.63 15.32
N GLU A 14 -1.06 -0.91 14.03
CA GLU A 14 -0.61 0.10 13.08
C GLU A 14 -1.67 1.20 12.85
N ALA A 15 -2.98 0.86 12.84
CA ALA A 15 -4.05 1.84 12.81
C ALA A 15 -4.08 2.75 14.06
N LEU A 16 -3.72 2.20 15.23
CA LEU A 16 -3.58 2.98 16.46
C LEU A 16 -2.33 3.85 16.49
N LYS A 17 -1.25 3.47 15.82
CA LYS A 17 -0.04 4.32 15.68
C LYS A 17 -0.25 5.43 14.66
N SER A 18 -0.99 5.14 13.60
CA SER A 18 -1.26 6.10 12.54
C SER A 18 -2.30 7.13 12.99
N GLU A 19 -2.02 8.42 12.75
CA GLU A 19 -3.00 9.49 12.97
C GLU A 19 -3.96 9.69 11.78
N LYS A 20 -3.80 8.90 10.71
CA LYS A 20 -4.56 9.01 9.46
C LYS A 20 -6.00 8.50 9.55
N ARG A 21 -6.40 7.95 10.72
CA ARG A 21 -7.78 7.49 11.00
C ARG A 21 -8.34 8.07 12.29
N LYS A 22 -9.61 8.41 12.24
CA LYS A 22 -10.39 8.68 13.46
C LYS A 22 -10.88 7.35 14.01
N VAL A 23 -10.26 6.92 15.09
CA VAL A 23 -10.64 5.70 15.81
C VAL A 23 -11.74 6.03 16.81
N LYS A 24 -12.76 5.16 16.92
CA LYS A 24 -13.89 5.35 17.82
C LYS A 24 -13.79 4.47 19.05
N ARG A 25 -13.50 3.17 18.86
CA ARG A 25 -13.53 2.19 19.96
C ARG A 25 -12.67 0.97 19.63
N LEU A 26 -12.07 0.41 20.66
CA LEU A 26 -11.35 -0.85 20.59
C LEU A 26 -12.10 -1.93 21.38
N PHE A 27 -12.21 -3.13 20.81
CA PHE A 27 -12.70 -4.32 21.48
C PHE A 27 -11.57 -5.33 21.59
N VAL A 28 -11.36 -5.83 22.81
CA VAL A 28 -10.35 -6.83 23.14
C VAL A 28 -11.06 -8.07 23.63
N MET A 29 -10.73 -9.24 23.09
CA MET A 29 -11.32 -10.51 23.50
C MET A 29 -10.89 -10.85 24.93
N GLU A 30 -11.81 -11.39 25.72
CA GLU A 30 -11.51 -11.97 27.03
C GLU A 30 -10.41 -13.00 26.91
N GLY A 31 -9.42 -12.96 27.81
CA GLY A 31 -8.25 -13.85 27.77
C GLY A 31 -7.21 -13.54 26.68
N ALA A 32 -7.39 -12.53 25.82
CA ALA A 32 -6.36 -12.15 24.86
C ALA A 32 -5.13 -11.60 25.57
N GLN A 33 -3.95 -12.21 25.30
CA GLN A 33 -2.69 -11.94 25.97
C GLN A 33 -1.53 -11.78 24.99
N GLY A 34 -0.42 -11.26 25.50
CA GLY A 34 0.86 -11.13 24.82
C GLY A 34 1.24 -9.68 24.56
N LYS A 35 2.54 -9.45 24.36
CA LYS A 35 3.16 -8.12 24.25
C LYS A 35 2.41 -7.17 23.29
N ILE A 36 1.97 -7.69 22.14
CA ILE A 36 1.26 -6.88 21.14
C ILE A 36 -0.13 -6.43 21.61
N ILE A 37 -0.82 -7.22 22.45
CA ILE A 37 -2.10 -6.83 23.06
C ILE A 37 -1.88 -5.72 24.09
N GLU A 38 -0.82 -5.80 24.85
CA GLU A 38 -0.42 -4.77 25.82
C GLU A 38 -0.07 -3.46 25.09
N ASP A 39 0.73 -3.54 24.00
CA ASP A 39 1.03 -2.38 23.17
C ASP A 39 -0.26 -1.72 22.63
N ILE A 40 -1.21 -2.53 22.15
CA ILE A 40 -2.51 -2.03 21.63
C ILE A 40 -3.29 -1.29 22.72
N LYS A 41 -3.37 -1.85 23.95
CA LYS A 41 -4.04 -1.22 25.08
C LYS A 41 -3.36 0.10 25.46
N GLN A 42 -2.04 0.12 25.54
CA GLN A 42 -1.26 1.33 25.84
C GLN A 42 -1.47 2.42 24.78
N LEU A 43 -1.44 2.07 23.49
CA LEU A 43 -1.71 3.00 22.40
C LEU A 43 -3.14 3.57 22.48
N SER A 44 -4.14 2.73 22.81
CA SER A 44 -5.51 3.19 23.03
C SER A 44 -5.62 4.17 24.18
N GLN A 45 -4.97 3.88 25.30
CA GLN A 45 -4.93 4.76 26.48
C GLN A 45 -4.28 6.11 26.15
N LYS A 46 -3.10 6.08 25.50
CA LYS A 46 -2.38 7.29 25.06
C LYS A 46 -3.24 8.19 24.15
N ARG A 47 -4.04 7.59 23.27
CA ARG A 47 -4.94 8.30 22.35
C ARG A 47 -6.33 8.59 22.95
N LYS A 48 -6.57 8.23 24.21
CA LYS A 48 -7.87 8.36 24.90
C LYS A 48 -9.01 7.67 24.11
N ILE A 49 -8.71 6.53 23.49
CA ILE A 49 -9.71 5.74 22.78
C ILE A 49 -10.35 4.79 23.79
N PRO A 50 -11.69 4.79 23.92
CA PRO A 50 -12.38 3.85 24.79
C PRO A 50 -12.18 2.41 24.30
N TRP A 51 -11.95 1.49 25.25
CA TRP A 51 -11.84 0.07 24.93
C TRP A 51 -12.61 -0.80 25.91
N GLU A 52 -13.08 -1.93 25.44
CA GLU A 52 -13.92 -2.86 26.18
C GLU A 52 -13.41 -4.29 26.01
N ILE A 53 -13.54 -5.09 27.09
CA ILE A 53 -13.36 -6.54 27.02
C ILE A 53 -14.70 -7.15 26.59
N LYS A 54 -14.67 -8.04 25.62
CA LYS A 54 -15.83 -8.76 25.08
C LYS A 54 -15.49 -10.24 24.91
N ASP A 55 -16.52 -11.08 24.87
CA ASP A 55 -16.36 -12.49 24.55
C ASP A 55 -16.06 -12.72 23.06
N LYS A 56 -15.73 -13.95 22.72
CA LYS A 56 -15.41 -14.35 21.34
C LYS A 56 -16.60 -14.16 20.40
N THR A 57 -17.79 -14.48 20.89
CA THR A 57 -19.04 -14.43 20.12
C THR A 57 -19.33 -13.01 19.64
N PHE A 58 -19.19 -12.02 20.51
CA PHE A 58 -19.36 -10.62 20.17
C PHE A 58 -18.41 -10.17 19.06
N LEU A 59 -17.11 -10.56 19.12
CA LEU A 59 -16.16 -10.19 18.09
C LEU A 59 -16.48 -10.87 16.75
N GLU A 60 -16.89 -12.13 16.78
CA GLU A 60 -17.32 -12.89 15.60
C GLU A 60 -18.60 -12.33 14.96
N GLU A 61 -19.52 -11.80 15.75
CA GLU A 61 -20.72 -11.11 15.25
C GLU A 61 -20.36 -9.82 14.52
N LEU A 62 -19.33 -9.10 14.99
CA LEU A 62 -18.88 -7.86 14.36
C LEU A 62 -18.20 -8.10 13.01
N VAL A 63 -17.28 -9.07 12.92
CA VAL A 63 -16.40 -9.23 11.77
C VAL A 63 -16.72 -10.46 10.90
N GLY A 64 -17.57 -11.36 11.40
CA GLY A 64 -17.93 -12.63 10.77
C GLY A 64 -17.28 -13.84 11.45
N LYS A 65 -18.04 -14.94 11.59
CA LYS A 65 -17.63 -16.15 12.31
C LYS A 65 -16.35 -16.82 11.79
N ASN A 66 -16.06 -16.69 10.49
CA ASN A 66 -14.88 -17.31 9.86
C ASN A 66 -13.69 -16.36 9.75
N VAL A 67 -13.77 -15.19 10.38
CA VAL A 67 -12.72 -14.18 10.32
C VAL A 67 -11.76 -14.37 11.49
N ASN A 68 -10.48 -14.54 11.19
CA ASN A 68 -9.45 -14.59 12.23
C ASN A 68 -9.12 -13.17 12.73
N HIS A 69 -9.85 -12.71 13.75
CA HIS A 69 -9.66 -11.39 14.38
C HIS A 69 -8.51 -11.36 15.41
N GLN A 70 -7.91 -12.49 15.75
CA GLN A 70 -6.77 -12.60 16.68
C GLN A 70 -7.02 -11.96 18.06
N GLY A 71 -8.28 -11.87 18.49
CA GLY A 71 -8.70 -11.32 19.77
C GLY A 71 -8.80 -9.80 19.83
N VAL A 72 -8.76 -9.08 18.70
CA VAL A 72 -8.89 -7.61 18.69
C VAL A 72 -9.67 -7.12 17.47
N VAL A 73 -10.55 -6.15 17.69
CA VAL A 73 -11.32 -5.45 16.66
C VAL A 73 -11.35 -3.95 17.00
N LEU A 74 -11.10 -3.11 16.02
CA LEU A 74 -11.08 -1.66 16.11
C LEU A 74 -12.19 -1.08 15.25
N LEU A 75 -13.05 -0.27 15.84
CA LEU A 75 -14.07 0.51 15.13
C LEU A 75 -13.48 1.88 14.79
N ALA A 76 -13.42 2.21 13.52
CA ALA A 76 -12.84 3.46 13.03
C ALA A 76 -13.63 4.04 11.85
N GLN A 77 -13.36 5.29 11.50
CA GLN A 77 -13.78 5.84 10.22
C GLN A 77 -12.90 5.29 9.10
N PRO A 78 -13.39 5.24 7.85
CA PRO A 78 -12.54 4.95 6.71
C PRO A 78 -11.31 5.84 6.69
N ARG A 79 -10.20 5.27 6.23
CA ARG A 79 -8.95 6.02 6.12
C ARG A 79 -9.11 7.20 5.16
N ALA A 80 -8.65 8.37 5.57
CA ALA A 80 -8.55 9.51 4.68
C ALA A 80 -7.50 9.23 3.59
N SER A 81 -7.89 9.43 2.34
CA SER A 81 -6.97 9.43 1.21
C SER A 81 -6.52 10.87 0.94
N LEU A 82 -5.26 11.03 0.57
CA LEU A 82 -4.75 12.29 0.06
C LEU A 82 -5.19 12.47 -1.41
N THR A 83 -5.07 13.68 -1.90
CA THR A 83 -5.05 13.94 -3.33
C THR A 83 -3.66 13.64 -3.90
N TRP A 84 -3.58 13.31 -5.19
CA TRP A 84 -2.28 13.12 -5.84
C TRP A 84 -1.42 14.40 -5.82
N GLN A 85 -2.06 15.57 -5.83
CA GLN A 85 -1.37 16.87 -5.72
C GLN A 85 -0.66 17.03 -4.38
N GLU A 86 -1.29 16.57 -3.29
CA GLU A 86 -0.66 16.59 -1.97
C GLU A 86 0.54 15.66 -1.89
N ILE A 87 0.44 14.45 -2.48
CA ILE A 87 1.58 13.51 -2.57
C ILE A 87 2.71 14.15 -3.41
N LEU A 88 2.39 14.69 -4.58
CA LEU A 88 3.37 15.34 -5.44
C LEU A 88 4.05 16.53 -4.73
N LYS A 89 3.27 17.39 -4.09
CA LYS A 89 3.78 18.58 -3.37
C LYS A 89 4.77 18.21 -2.27
N LYS A 90 4.51 17.13 -1.54
CA LYS A 90 5.40 16.64 -0.46
C LYS A 90 6.75 16.16 -0.99
N ASN A 91 6.77 15.60 -2.20
CA ASN A 91 7.90 14.81 -2.70
C ASN A 91 8.68 15.44 -3.87
N LYS A 92 8.16 16.50 -4.49
CA LYS A 92 8.77 17.15 -5.67
C LYS A 92 10.18 17.72 -5.47
N THR A 93 10.59 17.96 -4.23
CA THR A 93 11.92 18.49 -3.91
C THR A 93 12.90 17.41 -3.43
N SER A 94 12.44 16.16 -3.27
CA SER A 94 13.28 15.03 -2.87
C SER A 94 13.84 14.33 -4.11
N PRO A 95 15.15 14.38 -4.38
CA PRO A 95 15.74 13.74 -5.56
C PRO A 95 15.66 12.21 -5.52
N GLU A 96 15.41 11.64 -4.37
CA GLU A 96 15.31 10.17 -4.20
C GLU A 96 13.89 9.69 -3.89
N ALA A 97 12.89 10.59 -3.98
CA ALA A 97 11.51 10.17 -3.73
C ALA A 97 11.09 9.04 -4.67
N THR A 98 10.42 8.05 -4.12
CA THR A 98 9.82 6.96 -4.89
C THR A 98 8.33 6.92 -4.61
N VAL A 99 7.52 6.97 -5.65
CA VAL A 99 6.07 6.77 -5.58
C VAL A 99 5.66 5.57 -6.43
N VAL A 100 4.56 4.92 -6.07
CA VAL A 100 4.06 3.75 -6.79
C VAL A 100 2.72 4.07 -7.42
N PHE A 101 2.56 3.75 -8.69
CA PHE A 101 1.33 3.83 -9.45
C PHE A 101 0.78 2.41 -9.65
N VAL A 102 -0.42 2.16 -9.14
CA VAL A 102 -1.08 0.85 -9.18
C VAL A 102 -2.26 0.91 -10.13
N ASP A 103 -2.11 0.34 -11.34
CA ASP A 103 -3.12 0.39 -12.38
C ASP A 103 -3.99 -0.89 -12.37
N ARG A 104 -5.23 -0.77 -11.86
CA ARG A 104 -6.25 -1.83 -11.91
C ARG A 104 -5.87 -3.16 -11.22
N VAL A 105 -5.31 -3.10 -10.02
CA VAL A 105 -5.10 -4.29 -9.20
C VAL A 105 -6.39 -4.57 -8.42
N GLU A 106 -7.10 -5.60 -8.82
CA GLU A 106 -8.46 -5.92 -8.33
C GLU A 106 -8.45 -6.84 -7.11
N ASP A 107 -7.37 -7.62 -6.91
CA ASP A 107 -7.26 -8.50 -5.75
C ASP A 107 -6.81 -7.74 -4.49
N PRO A 108 -7.61 -7.75 -3.41
CA PRO A 108 -7.23 -7.14 -2.13
C PRO A 108 -5.95 -7.70 -1.52
N ALA A 109 -5.61 -8.96 -1.77
CA ALA A 109 -4.38 -9.57 -1.25
C ALA A 109 -3.14 -8.97 -1.94
N ASN A 110 -3.20 -8.80 -3.27
CA ASN A 110 -2.14 -8.16 -4.03
C ASN A 110 -1.99 -6.68 -3.66
N LEU A 111 -3.08 -5.92 -3.61
CA LEU A 111 -3.03 -4.51 -3.20
C LEU A 111 -2.49 -4.35 -1.77
N GLY A 112 -2.89 -5.23 -0.85
CA GLY A 112 -2.38 -5.23 0.51
C GLY A 112 -0.88 -5.56 0.57
N THR A 113 -0.41 -6.53 -0.22
CA THR A 113 1.01 -6.90 -0.30
C THR A 113 1.84 -5.76 -0.91
N ILE A 114 1.33 -5.10 -1.96
CA ILE A 114 1.92 -3.88 -2.54
C ILE A 114 2.08 -2.81 -1.46
N ALA A 115 1.02 -2.50 -0.72
CA ALA A 115 1.05 -1.49 0.34
C ALA A 115 2.04 -1.85 1.46
N ARG A 116 2.12 -3.13 1.85
CA ARG A 116 3.08 -3.62 2.84
C ARG A 116 4.51 -3.47 2.37
N THR A 117 4.79 -3.87 1.13
CA THR A 117 6.12 -3.79 0.52
C THR A 117 6.55 -2.33 0.39
N ALA A 118 5.69 -1.46 -0.12
CA ALA A 118 5.94 -0.04 -0.25
C ALA A 118 6.22 0.62 1.12
N ALA A 119 5.42 0.28 2.15
CA ALA A 119 5.64 0.78 3.51
C ALA A 119 6.96 0.28 4.12
N PHE A 120 7.34 -0.98 3.86
CA PHE A 120 8.59 -1.57 4.34
C PHE A 120 9.82 -0.85 3.77
N PHE A 121 9.77 -0.51 2.50
CA PHE A 121 10.87 0.17 1.81
C PHE A 121 10.83 1.70 1.92
N GLY A 122 9.86 2.27 2.65
CA GLY A 122 9.78 3.72 2.85
C GLY A 122 9.34 4.49 1.61
N VAL A 123 8.59 3.86 0.69
CA VAL A 123 7.99 4.55 -0.46
C VAL A 123 7.07 5.67 0.03
N GLU A 124 7.17 6.84 -0.57
CA GLU A 124 6.52 8.06 -0.09
C GLU A 124 5.02 8.13 -0.40
N GLY A 125 4.55 7.37 -1.40
CA GLY A 125 3.13 7.36 -1.70
C GLY A 125 2.71 6.30 -2.71
N ILE A 126 1.44 5.91 -2.64
CA ILE A 126 0.80 4.99 -3.60
C ILE A 126 -0.37 5.71 -4.27
N LEU A 127 -0.37 5.72 -5.59
CA LEU A 127 -1.45 6.25 -6.43
C LEU A 127 -2.19 5.06 -7.07
N ILE A 128 -3.46 4.89 -6.74
CA ILE A 128 -4.26 3.73 -7.11
C ILE A 128 -5.34 4.14 -8.11
N SER A 129 -5.53 3.38 -9.17
CA SER A 129 -6.67 3.55 -10.08
C SER A 129 -7.98 3.43 -9.30
N LYS A 130 -8.87 4.42 -9.43
CA LYS A 130 -10.19 4.34 -8.81
C LYS A 130 -11.09 3.30 -9.47
N ALA A 131 -10.92 3.11 -10.77
CA ALA A 131 -11.68 2.12 -11.53
C ALA A 131 -10.95 0.78 -11.54
N ARG A 132 -11.69 -0.31 -11.30
CA ARG A 132 -11.18 -1.68 -11.35
C ARG A 132 -9.96 -1.90 -10.45
N SER A 133 -10.01 -1.38 -9.22
CA SER A 133 -9.03 -1.66 -8.17
C SER A 133 -9.74 -2.08 -6.89
N ALA A 134 -9.07 -2.90 -6.10
CA ALA A 134 -9.59 -3.32 -4.81
C ALA A 134 -9.93 -2.09 -3.93
N PRO A 135 -11.06 -2.11 -3.23
CA PRO A 135 -11.42 -1.02 -2.31
C PRO A 135 -10.47 -1.02 -1.10
N LEU A 136 -10.12 0.18 -0.63
CA LEU A 136 -9.25 0.36 0.55
C LEU A 136 -10.03 0.06 1.84
N ASN A 137 -10.32 -1.20 2.09
CA ASN A 137 -11.15 -1.71 3.20
C ASN A 137 -10.38 -2.74 4.06
N SER A 138 -11.07 -3.30 5.05
CA SER A 138 -10.52 -4.25 6.03
C SER A 138 -9.71 -5.42 5.41
N PRO A 139 -10.12 -6.07 4.32
CA PRO A 139 -9.32 -7.07 3.61
C PRO A 139 -7.94 -6.56 3.18
N VAL A 140 -7.85 -5.36 2.58
CA VAL A 140 -6.58 -4.75 2.17
C VAL A 140 -5.73 -4.36 3.39
N VAL A 141 -6.36 -3.77 4.42
CA VAL A 141 -5.67 -3.43 5.69
C VAL A 141 -5.05 -4.67 6.33
N ARG A 142 -5.79 -5.78 6.32
CA ARG A 142 -5.31 -7.07 6.84
C ARG A 142 -4.17 -7.65 6.00
N ALA A 143 -4.33 -7.70 4.68
CA ALA A 143 -3.31 -8.23 3.78
C ALA A 143 -2.00 -7.43 3.87
N SER A 144 -2.10 -6.12 4.08
CA SER A 144 -0.93 -5.25 4.31
C SER A 144 -0.31 -5.39 5.71
N ALA A 145 -0.89 -6.22 6.60
CA ALA A 145 -0.52 -6.27 8.03
C ALA A 145 -0.51 -4.86 8.69
N GLY A 146 -1.36 -3.96 8.23
CA GLY A 146 -1.44 -2.57 8.67
C GLY A 146 -0.46 -1.61 7.97
N GLY A 147 0.41 -2.08 7.08
CA GLY A 147 1.36 -1.23 6.34
C GLY A 147 0.67 -0.09 5.57
N ILE A 148 -0.55 -0.33 5.08
CA ILE A 148 -1.36 0.69 4.42
C ILE A 148 -1.64 1.91 5.32
N GLU A 149 -1.60 1.77 6.63
CA GLU A 149 -1.86 2.87 7.57
C GLU A 149 -0.69 3.85 7.67
N SER A 150 0.52 3.44 7.32
CA SER A 150 1.72 4.28 7.42
C SER A 150 2.00 5.09 6.15
N ILE A 151 1.61 4.58 4.97
CA ILE A 151 1.93 5.18 3.67
C ILE A 151 0.87 6.18 3.21
N ASP A 152 1.24 7.19 2.43
CA ASP A 152 0.29 8.12 1.81
C ASP A 152 -0.36 7.47 0.58
N ILE A 153 -1.69 7.60 0.45
CA ILE A 153 -2.45 6.98 -0.64
C ILE A 153 -3.37 8.00 -1.29
N ALA A 154 -3.37 8.01 -2.62
CA ALA A 154 -4.33 8.72 -3.45
C ALA A 154 -5.05 7.79 -4.41
N GLN A 155 -6.36 7.98 -4.57
CA GLN A 155 -7.12 7.34 -5.64
C GLN A 155 -7.26 8.30 -6.82
N ILE A 156 -6.92 7.84 -8.03
CA ILE A 156 -6.88 8.67 -9.23
C ILE A 156 -7.78 8.11 -10.34
N ASN A 157 -8.44 9.00 -11.06
CA ASN A 157 -9.31 8.63 -12.19
C ASN A 157 -8.55 8.59 -13.52
N ASN A 158 -7.65 9.56 -13.73
CA ASN A 158 -6.91 9.70 -14.98
C ASN A 158 -5.40 9.54 -14.75
N PHE A 159 -4.92 8.30 -14.95
CA PHE A 159 -3.51 7.96 -14.76
C PHE A 159 -2.58 8.76 -15.66
N THR A 160 -2.90 8.85 -16.94
CA THR A 160 -2.02 9.50 -17.92
C THR A 160 -1.85 11.00 -17.64
N GLN A 161 -2.90 11.66 -17.16
CA GLN A 161 -2.81 13.05 -16.73
C GLN A 161 -1.91 13.19 -15.51
N VAL A 162 -2.10 12.33 -14.50
CA VAL A 162 -1.31 12.39 -13.26
C VAL A 162 0.16 12.07 -13.53
N ILE A 163 0.46 11.08 -14.37
CA ILE A 163 1.81 10.77 -14.82
C ILE A 163 2.48 12.01 -15.41
N LYS A 164 1.81 12.70 -16.34
CA LYS A 164 2.35 13.94 -16.94
C LYS A 164 2.66 15.04 -15.92
N GLU A 165 1.84 15.18 -14.88
CA GLU A 165 2.09 16.18 -13.82
C GLU A 165 3.31 15.78 -12.95
N PHE A 166 3.51 14.48 -12.68
CA PHE A 166 4.71 14.00 -12.00
C PHE A 166 5.96 14.19 -12.86
N GLN A 167 5.87 13.88 -14.17
CA GLN A 167 6.98 14.14 -15.13
C GLN A 167 7.37 15.62 -15.20
N LYS A 168 6.39 16.55 -15.26
CA LYS A 168 6.64 17.99 -15.21
C LYS A 168 7.34 18.42 -13.90
N ALA A 169 7.13 17.69 -12.82
CA ALA A 169 7.79 17.93 -11.54
C ALA A 169 9.16 17.25 -11.41
N GLY A 170 9.66 16.60 -12.48
CA GLY A 170 10.97 15.97 -12.54
C GLY A 170 11.00 14.47 -12.21
N PHE A 171 9.85 13.85 -11.99
CA PHE A 171 9.80 12.39 -11.79
C PHE A 171 10.02 11.64 -13.10
N TRP A 172 10.80 10.59 -13.06
CA TRP A 172 10.88 9.60 -14.12
C TRP A 172 9.89 8.47 -13.84
N ILE A 173 9.06 8.17 -14.82
CA ILE A 173 7.99 7.18 -14.68
C ILE A 173 8.41 5.89 -15.36
N VAL A 174 8.54 4.85 -14.57
CA VAL A 174 9.06 3.54 -14.97
C VAL A 174 7.97 2.49 -14.85
N ALA A 175 7.57 1.90 -15.96
CA ALA A 175 6.67 0.76 -15.98
C ALA A 175 7.45 -0.55 -15.76
N LEU A 176 6.90 -1.44 -14.95
CA LEU A 176 7.43 -2.81 -14.75
C LEU A 176 6.51 -3.79 -15.48
N GLU A 177 6.98 -4.33 -16.59
CA GLU A 177 6.25 -5.27 -17.45
C GLU A 177 7.16 -6.42 -17.87
N ALA A 178 6.57 -7.61 -18.07
CA ALA A 178 7.33 -8.79 -18.44
C ALA A 178 7.97 -8.68 -19.84
N ASP A 179 7.35 -7.90 -20.75
CA ASP A 179 7.81 -7.59 -22.10
C ASP A 179 8.49 -6.23 -22.21
N GLY A 180 9.09 -5.75 -21.12
CA GLY A 180 9.80 -4.48 -21.08
C GLY A 180 10.97 -4.43 -22.06
N ASP A 181 11.29 -3.22 -22.51
CA ASP A 181 12.30 -3.00 -23.57
C ASP A 181 13.75 -3.22 -23.06
N LYS A 182 13.97 -3.11 -21.75
CA LYS A 182 15.28 -3.19 -21.11
C LYS A 182 15.20 -3.93 -19.78
N ASP A 183 16.23 -4.65 -19.42
CA ASP A 183 16.33 -5.31 -18.12
C ASP A 183 16.52 -4.28 -17.01
N ILE A 184 15.86 -4.48 -15.86
CA ILE A 184 15.84 -3.50 -14.78
C ILE A 184 17.24 -3.19 -14.23
N TRP A 185 18.13 -4.15 -14.20
CA TRP A 185 19.51 -3.97 -13.72
C TRP A 185 20.43 -3.19 -14.67
N ASP A 186 20.04 -3.03 -15.96
CA ASP A 186 20.78 -2.25 -16.95
C ASP A 186 20.34 -0.77 -16.98
N ALA A 187 19.24 -0.44 -16.32
CA ALA A 187 18.74 0.92 -16.22
C ALA A 187 19.43 1.68 -15.07
N ASP A 188 19.80 2.94 -15.30
CA ASP A 188 20.24 3.82 -14.19
C ASP A 188 19.00 4.48 -13.54
N LEU A 189 18.76 4.14 -12.28
CA LEU A 189 17.61 4.60 -11.49
C LEU A 189 18.03 5.54 -10.35
N ARG A 190 19.22 6.13 -10.44
CA ARG A 190 19.81 7.01 -9.43
C ARG A 190 19.60 8.49 -9.76
N GLY A 191 19.68 9.34 -8.73
CA GLY A 191 19.76 10.78 -8.88
C GLY A 191 18.50 11.48 -9.34
N MET A 192 17.36 10.79 -9.39
CA MET A 192 16.08 11.37 -9.81
C MET A 192 14.91 10.76 -9.02
N PRO A 193 13.84 11.51 -8.77
CA PRO A 193 12.64 10.97 -8.19
C PRO A 193 11.94 10.02 -9.17
N LEU A 194 11.41 8.90 -8.68
CA LEU A 194 10.85 7.82 -9.49
C LEU A 194 9.37 7.58 -9.21
N GLY A 195 8.61 7.32 -10.27
CA GLY A 195 7.28 6.73 -10.23
C GLY A 195 7.31 5.32 -10.79
N LEU A 196 7.18 4.29 -9.97
CA LEU A 196 7.09 2.90 -10.41
C LEU A 196 5.65 2.54 -10.73
N VAL A 197 5.38 2.07 -11.96
CA VAL A 197 4.04 1.68 -12.42
C VAL A 197 3.96 0.17 -12.49
N VAL A 198 2.91 -0.40 -11.87
CA VAL A 198 2.55 -1.81 -11.99
C VAL A 198 1.10 -1.96 -12.39
N GLY A 199 0.79 -3.01 -13.14
CA GLY A 199 -0.55 -3.29 -13.66
C GLY A 199 -1.23 -4.46 -12.96
N GLY A 200 -2.54 -4.62 -13.24
CA GLY A 200 -3.34 -5.73 -12.74
C GLY A 200 -2.92 -7.08 -13.31
N GLU A 201 -3.43 -8.15 -12.68
CA GLU A 201 -2.99 -9.54 -12.89
C GLU A 201 -3.32 -10.09 -14.29
N HIS A 202 -4.35 -9.57 -14.93
CA HIS A 202 -4.85 -10.11 -16.20
C HIS A 202 -4.41 -9.30 -17.42
N GLU A 203 -4.53 -7.97 -17.33
CA GLU A 203 -4.29 -7.06 -18.46
C GLU A 203 -2.93 -6.36 -18.38
N GLY A 204 -2.18 -6.53 -17.26
CA GLY A 204 -0.96 -5.77 -17.03
C GLY A 204 -1.24 -4.26 -16.91
N ILE A 205 -0.31 -3.44 -17.36
CA ILE A 205 -0.47 -1.99 -17.44
C ILE A 205 -1.24 -1.64 -18.72
N ARG A 206 -2.29 -0.83 -18.60
CA ARG A 206 -3.03 -0.38 -19.78
C ARG A 206 -2.11 0.27 -20.81
N ARG A 207 -2.31 -0.03 -22.09
CA ARG A 207 -1.49 0.48 -23.20
C ARG A 207 -1.30 2.00 -23.14
N VAL A 208 -2.36 2.76 -22.84
CA VAL A 208 -2.28 4.23 -22.75
C VAL A 208 -1.45 4.72 -21.55
N VAL A 209 -1.41 3.95 -20.47
CA VAL A 209 -0.58 4.22 -19.29
C VAL A 209 0.88 3.89 -19.60
N ARG A 210 1.13 2.68 -20.14
CA ARG A 210 2.45 2.24 -20.58
C ARG A 210 3.11 3.23 -21.54
N SER A 211 2.36 3.69 -22.55
CA SER A 211 2.88 4.69 -23.53
C SER A 211 3.14 6.08 -22.92
N SER A 212 2.70 6.35 -21.71
CA SER A 212 2.96 7.60 -20.99
C SER A 212 4.16 7.51 -20.06
N CYS A 213 4.75 6.32 -19.88
CA CYS A 213 5.93 6.11 -19.06
C CYS A 213 7.21 6.47 -19.83
N ASP A 214 8.24 6.91 -19.11
CA ASP A 214 9.54 7.27 -19.69
C ASP A 214 10.35 6.03 -20.03
N MET A 215 10.16 4.93 -19.27
CA MET A 215 10.83 3.64 -19.51
C MET A 215 9.86 2.50 -19.22
N VAL A 216 10.07 1.39 -19.95
CA VAL A 216 9.40 0.10 -19.69
C VAL A 216 10.48 -0.92 -19.40
N LEU A 217 10.58 -1.35 -18.16
CA LEU A 217 11.62 -2.27 -17.71
C LEU A 217 11.04 -3.64 -17.40
N ARG A 218 11.81 -4.68 -17.64
CA ARG A 218 11.47 -6.04 -17.28
C ARG A 218 12.39 -6.60 -16.21
N ILE A 219 11.84 -7.49 -15.41
CA ILE A 219 12.59 -8.39 -14.54
C ILE A 219 12.90 -9.63 -15.39
N PRO A 220 14.17 -9.90 -15.74
CA PRO A 220 14.47 -10.97 -16.65
C PRO A 220 14.16 -12.34 -16.05
N SER A 221 13.44 -13.16 -16.81
CA SER A 221 13.16 -14.55 -16.46
C SER A 221 14.19 -15.48 -17.08
N ARG A 222 14.63 -16.47 -16.31
CA ARG A 222 15.46 -17.61 -16.80
C ARG A 222 14.67 -18.92 -16.79
N GLY A 223 13.41 -18.88 -16.38
CA GLY A 223 12.54 -20.04 -16.26
C GLY A 223 11.51 -20.12 -17.38
N VAL A 224 10.63 -21.10 -17.27
CA VAL A 224 9.52 -21.32 -18.22
C VAL A 224 8.33 -20.39 -17.98
N ILE A 225 8.28 -19.73 -16.81
CA ILE A 225 7.21 -18.79 -16.46
C ILE A 225 7.65 -17.37 -16.83
N ASN A 226 6.80 -16.68 -17.59
CA ASN A 226 7.13 -15.38 -18.18
C ASN A 226 6.65 -14.17 -17.34
N SER A 227 5.94 -14.40 -16.24
CA SER A 227 5.44 -13.30 -15.40
C SER A 227 5.53 -13.63 -13.92
N LEU A 228 5.66 -12.59 -13.10
CA LEU A 228 5.61 -12.66 -11.65
C LEU A 228 4.27 -12.13 -11.15
N ASN A 229 3.90 -12.51 -9.91
CA ASN A 229 2.85 -11.82 -9.18
C ASN A 229 3.20 -10.31 -9.10
N VAL A 230 2.20 -9.45 -9.27
CA VAL A 230 2.38 -7.99 -9.34
C VAL A 230 3.08 -7.41 -8.09
N ALA A 231 2.74 -7.91 -6.90
CA ALA A 231 3.36 -7.43 -5.65
C ALA A 231 4.81 -7.90 -5.53
N VAL A 232 5.14 -9.08 -6.07
CA VAL A 232 6.52 -9.60 -6.14
C VAL A 232 7.34 -8.77 -7.13
N ALA A 233 6.80 -8.52 -8.31
CA ALA A 233 7.46 -7.69 -9.33
C ALA A 233 7.76 -6.29 -8.80
N LEU A 234 6.78 -5.65 -8.15
CA LEU A 234 6.98 -4.35 -7.51
C LEU A 234 8.06 -4.41 -6.42
N GLY A 235 8.05 -5.46 -5.58
CA GLY A 235 9.04 -5.62 -4.51
C GLY A 235 10.47 -5.71 -5.04
N ILE A 236 10.68 -6.45 -6.13
CA ILE A 236 11.97 -6.53 -6.82
C ILE A 236 12.35 -5.16 -7.42
N GLY A 237 11.39 -4.48 -8.05
CA GLY A 237 11.61 -3.15 -8.63
C GLY A 237 12.03 -2.11 -7.59
N ILE A 238 11.34 -2.04 -6.46
CA ILE A 238 11.70 -1.12 -5.35
C ILE A 238 13.08 -1.50 -4.78
N TYR A 239 13.33 -2.79 -4.55
CA TYR A 239 14.62 -3.27 -4.03
C TYR A 239 15.77 -2.86 -4.96
N GLU A 240 15.61 -3.01 -6.27
CA GLU A 240 16.64 -2.62 -7.24
C GLU A 240 16.91 -1.10 -7.21
N VAL A 241 15.87 -0.28 -7.14
CA VAL A 241 16.01 1.17 -6.95
C VAL A 241 16.84 1.49 -5.69
N MET A 242 16.50 0.86 -4.57
CA MET A 242 17.22 1.08 -3.31
C MET A 242 18.65 0.57 -3.37
N ARG A 243 18.89 -0.60 -3.97
CA ARG A 243 20.22 -1.16 -4.15
C ARG A 243 21.11 -0.21 -4.92
N GLN A 244 20.62 0.33 -6.03
CA GLN A 244 21.39 1.28 -6.84
C GLN A 244 21.71 2.57 -6.07
N ARG A 245 20.74 3.09 -5.30
CA ARG A 245 20.92 4.31 -4.50
C ARG A 245 21.81 4.14 -3.26
N SER A 246 21.95 2.92 -2.75
CA SER A 246 22.85 2.63 -1.62
C SER A 246 24.29 2.32 -2.02
N THR A 247 24.59 2.26 -3.30
CA THR A 247 25.92 1.91 -3.83
C THR A 247 26.67 3.17 -4.32
N ASN A 248 26.58 4.27 -3.57
CA ASN A 248 27.42 5.46 -3.78
C ASN A 248 28.72 5.36 -3.02
#